data_5fe6c47c6b27959719df8114edb1a14c
#
_entry.id   5fe6c47c6b27959719df8114edb1a14c
#
_cell.length_a   1.000
_cell.length_b   1.000
_cell.length_c   1.000
_cell.angle_alpha   90.00
_cell.angle_beta   90.00
_cell.angle_gamma   90.00
#
_symmetry.space_group_name_H-M   'P 1'
#
loop_
_entity.id
_entity.type
_entity.pdbx_description
1 polymer ?
#
loop_
_entity_poly.entity_id
_entity_poly.type
_entity_poly.pdbx_seq_one_letter_code
_entity_poly.pdbx_strand_id
1 'polypeptide(L)'
;HRYEPVGQFPAVQPLKGGFSERPNAVLVSHVMTRCAKEAVAGIISSQWLNYFDFQSQFIESLPEYVRKSLVIRTVSSDLGWDQVERWESQHPNVKVDAGERPLLKLVEDCRLYVATANSTTFLQAFHLGIPTILLWDPVHWELRDSADGAFRALESVGVYHPEPVHAAEFIGEIWTNTDAWWRSVEVQSAINGFNDQFNRCPPDLLSQIKGVIHRTADAAHHNKNFGR
;
A
#
# COMPACT_ATOMS: atom_id res chain seq x y z
N HIS A 1 12.27 27.29 -1.63
CA HIS A 1 11.04 26.87 -2.32
C HIS A 1 9.98 26.57 -1.27
N ARG A 2 8.82 27.21 -1.39
CA ARG A 2 7.68 26.97 -0.50
C ARG A 2 6.76 25.96 -1.19
N TYR A 3 6.62 24.77 -0.61
CA TYR A 3 5.68 23.76 -1.09
C TYR A 3 4.30 24.02 -0.46
N GLU A 4 3.27 24.01 -1.28
CA GLU A 4 1.88 24.13 -0.81
C GLU A 4 1.18 22.79 -1.09
N PRO A 5 0.79 22.03 -0.04
CA PRO A 5 0.14 20.74 -0.23
C PRO A 5 -1.30 20.94 -0.71
N VAL A 6 -1.65 20.31 -1.81
CA VAL A 6 -3.01 20.42 -2.41
C VAL A 6 -3.83 19.13 -2.28
N GLY A 7 -3.23 18.02 -1.89
CA GLY A 7 -3.88 16.71 -1.84
C GLY A 7 -3.78 15.94 -3.16
N GLN A 8 -4.49 14.82 -3.26
CA GLN A 8 -4.53 13.97 -4.45
C GLN A 8 -5.95 13.83 -5.01
N PHE A 9 -6.04 13.37 -6.26
CA PHE A 9 -7.34 13.11 -6.88
C PHE A 9 -8.05 11.96 -6.16
N PRO A 10 -9.38 12.07 -5.93
CA PRO A 10 -10.14 10.99 -5.35
C PRO A 10 -10.03 9.76 -6.26
N ALA A 11 -9.59 8.65 -5.69
CA ALA A 11 -9.95 7.37 -6.24
C ALA A 11 -11.48 7.25 -6.21
N VAL A 12 -12.03 6.34 -6.99
CA VAL A 12 -13.45 6.03 -7.08
C VAL A 12 -14.12 6.04 -5.68
N GLN A 13 -15.44 6.22 -5.62
CA GLN A 13 -16.19 6.22 -4.36
C GLN A 13 -15.93 4.95 -3.52
N PRO A 14 -15.96 5.04 -2.17
CA PRO A 14 -15.79 3.90 -1.30
C PRO A 14 -16.68 2.72 -1.70
N LEU A 15 -16.11 1.53 -1.66
CA LEU A 15 -16.81 0.30 -2.01
C LEU A 15 -17.88 0.00 -0.97
N LYS A 16 -19.08 -0.35 -1.44
CA LYS A 16 -20.18 -0.80 -0.62
C LYS A 16 -20.21 -2.33 -0.60
N GLY A 17 -20.47 -2.92 0.55
CA GLY A 17 -20.63 -4.36 0.72
C GLY A 17 -19.72 -4.97 1.77
N GLY A 18 -19.92 -6.26 2.03
CA GLY A 18 -19.10 -7.04 2.95
C GLY A 18 -17.82 -7.54 2.27
N PHE A 19 -16.72 -7.53 3.00
CA PHE A 19 -15.44 -8.08 2.57
C PHE A 19 -15.25 -9.51 3.09
N SER A 20 -15.78 -9.84 4.26
CA SER A 20 -15.59 -11.14 4.91
C SER A 20 -16.11 -12.33 4.10
N GLU A 21 -17.05 -12.11 3.20
CA GLU A 21 -17.57 -13.16 2.32
C GLU A 21 -16.78 -13.34 1.02
N ARG A 22 -15.85 -12.43 0.72
CA ARG A 22 -15.02 -12.53 -0.47
C ARG A 22 -13.97 -13.62 -0.29
N PRO A 23 -13.61 -14.37 -1.37
CA PRO A 23 -12.82 -15.59 -1.19
C PRO A 23 -11.34 -15.34 -0.93
N ASN A 24 -10.76 -14.26 -1.49
CA ASN A 24 -9.30 -14.16 -1.62
C ASN A 24 -8.70 -13.05 -0.75
N ALA A 25 -7.51 -13.30 -0.19
CA ALA A 25 -6.55 -12.26 0.12
C ALA A 25 -5.65 -12.02 -1.09
N VAL A 26 -5.20 -10.79 -1.27
CA VAL A 26 -4.27 -10.41 -2.35
C VAL A 26 -3.03 -9.78 -1.73
N LEU A 27 -1.90 -10.47 -1.89
CA LEU A 27 -0.58 -9.93 -1.57
C LEU A 27 0.00 -9.32 -2.84
N VAL A 28 0.30 -8.03 -2.81
CA VAL A 28 0.91 -7.33 -3.95
C VAL A 28 2.42 -7.24 -3.73
N SER A 29 3.15 -8.05 -4.50
CA SER A 29 4.61 -8.06 -4.46
C SER A 29 5.16 -6.89 -5.28
N HIS A 30 6.07 -6.14 -4.67
CA HIS A 30 6.81 -5.07 -5.34
C HIS A 30 8.03 -5.65 -6.05
N VAL A 31 8.37 -5.06 -7.19
CA VAL A 31 9.57 -5.46 -7.92
C VAL A 31 10.40 -4.25 -8.33
N MET A 32 11.71 -4.43 -8.25
CA MET A 32 12.72 -3.49 -8.74
C MET A 32 13.62 -4.19 -9.72
N THR A 33 14.25 -3.44 -10.62
CA THR A 33 15.22 -4.00 -11.56
C THR A 33 16.40 -4.63 -10.81
N ARG A 34 16.78 -5.84 -11.22
CA ARG A 34 17.92 -6.55 -10.65
C ARG A 34 19.21 -5.75 -10.76
N CYS A 35 19.39 -5.07 -11.88
CA CYS A 35 20.52 -4.19 -12.14
C CYS A 35 20.06 -2.74 -12.02
N ALA A 36 19.96 -2.22 -10.79
CA ALA A 36 19.57 -0.84 -10.54
C ALA A 36 20.69 0.12 -11.03
N LYS A 37 20.27 1.11 -11.82
CA LYS A 37 21.16 2.20 -12.28
C LYS A 37 20.98 3.47 -11.45
N GLU A 38 19.92 3.55 -10.68
CA GLU A 38 19.49 4.73 -9.93
C GLU A 38 19.24 4.36 -8.48
N ALA A 39 19.52 5.30 -7.57
CA ALA A 39 19.11 5.19 -6.19
C ALA A 39 17.60 5.50 -6.09
N VAL A 40 16.84 4.56 -5.56
CA VAL A 40 15.39 4.69 -5.36
C VAL A 40 15.06 4.48 -3.88
N ALA A 41 13.95 5.01 -3.44
CA ALA A 41 13.42 4.71 -2.11
C ALA A 41 12.86 3.27 -2.12
N GLY A 42 13.35 2.41 -1.23
CA GLY A 42 12.95 1.01 -1.11
C GLY A 42 14.10 0.04 -1.40
N ILE A 43 13.74 -1.19 -1.76
CA ILE A 43 14.70 -2.28 -2.04
C ILE A 43 15.53 -2.01 -3.30
N ILE A 44 16.83 -2.31 -3.24
CA ILE A 44 17.77 -2.12 -4.36
C ILE A 44 18.50 -3.43 -4.61
N SER A 45 18.60 -3.83 -5.87
CA SER A 45 19.42 -4.98 -6.32
C SER A 45 19.19 -6.23 -5.46
N SER A 46 20.24 -6.79 -4.86
CA SER A 46 20.17 -8.03 -4.06
C SER A 46 19.29 -7.94 -2.81
N GLN A 47 18.94 -6.75 -2.33
CA GLN A 47 17.98 -6.59 -1.23
C GLN A 47 16.59 -7.16 -1.57
N TRP A 48 16.30 -7.31 -2.87
CA TRP A 48 15.07 -7.98 -3.32
C TRP A 48 14.98 -9.43 -2.80
N LEU A 49 16.08 -10.12 -2.61
CA LEU A 49 16.07 -11.47 -2.04
C LEU A 49 15.61 -11.45 -0.58
N ASN A 50 16.11 -10.52 0.23
CA ASN A 50 15.64 -10.37 1.61
C ASN A 50 14.16 -10.02 1.68
N TYR A 51 13.71 -9.15 0.77
CA TYR A 51 12.30 -8.79 0.64
C TYR A 51 11.44 -9.99 0.20
N PHE A 52 11.92 -10.83 -0.71
CA PHE A 52 11.26 -12.06 -1.10
C PHE A 52 11.16 -13.05 0.06
N ASP A 53 12.27 -13.26 0.80
CA ASP A 53 12.32 -14.14 1.96
C ASP A 53 11.39 -13.66 3.08
N PHE A 54 11.31 -12.35 3.32
CA PHE A 54 10.38 -11.74 4.27
C PHE A 54 8.91 -12.05 3.96
N GLN A 55 8.52 -11.94 2.69
CA GLN A 55 7.18 -12.32 2.24
C GLN A 55 6.96 -13.82 2.27
N SER A 56 7.97 -14.63 1.94
CA SER A 56 7.89 -16.09 2.04
C SER A 56 7.65 -16.54 3.46
N GLN A 57 8.34 -15.95 4.43
CA GLN A 57 8.12 -16.21 5.85
C GLN A 57 6.69 -15.88 6.28
N PHE A 58 6.15 -14.76 5.80
CA PHE A 58 4.75 -14.40 6.04
C PHE A 58 3.79 -15.48 5.48
N ILE A 59 3.99 -15.90 4.22
CA ILE A 59 3.14 -16.90 3.57
C ILE A 59 3.20 -18.26 4.29
N GLU A 60 4.39 -18.68 4.71
CA GLU A 60 4.60 -19.93 5.45
C GLU A 60 3.93 -19.91 6.81
N SER A 61 3.89 -18.75 7.47
CA SER A 61 3.28 -18.56 8.79
C SER A 61 1.76 -18.43 8.74
N LEU A 62 1.16 -18.18 7.56
CA LEU A 62 -0.29 -18.11 7.43
C LEU A 62 -0.96 -19.43 7.77
N PRO A 63 -2.10 -19.42 8.51
CA PRO A 63 -2.95 -20.60 8.64
C PRO A 63 -3.31 -21.17 7.26
N GLU A 64 -3.38 -22.50 7.16
CA GLU A 64 -3.59 -23.18 5.87
C GLU A 64 -4.84 -22.71 5.12
N TYR A 65 -5.93 -22.44 5.83
CA TYR A 65 -7.19 -21.97 5.26
C TYR A 65 -7.07 -20.56 4.65
N VAL A 66 -6.21 -19.70 5.23
CA VAL A 66 -5.91 -18.36 4.67
C VAL A 66 -4.99 -18.50 3.46
N ARG A 67 -3.91 -19.29 3.61
CA ARG A 67 -2.92 -19.50 2.55
C ARG A 67 -3.53 -20.07 1.28
N LYS A 68 -4.51 -20.98 1.38
CA LYS A 68 -5.28 -21.49 0.22
C LYS A 68 -6.09 -20.41 -0.51
N SER A 69 -6.41 -19.33 0.18
CA SER A 69 -7.17 -18.20 -0.37
C SER A 69 -6.26 -17.04 -0.82
N LEU A 70 -4.94 -17.19 -0.68
CA LEU A 70 -4.00 -16.15 -1.04
C LEU A 70 -3.74 -16.13 -2.55
N VAL A 71 -3.70 -14.92 -3.11
CA VAL A 71 -3.24 -14.64 -4.47
C VAL A 71 -2.03 -13.71 -4.37
N ILE A 72 -0.90 -14.14 -4.89
CA ILE A 72 0.29 -13.29 -5.02
C ILE A 72 0.20 -12.55 -6.34
N ARG A 73 0.10 -11.24 -6.29
CA ARG A 73 0.12 -10.39 -7.47
C ARG A 73 1.52 -9.85 -7.72
N THR A 74 2.08 -10.20 -8.86
CA THR A 74 3.34 -9.65 -9.35
C THR A 74 3.08 -8.61 -10.45
N VAL A 75 4.11 -7.93 -10.92
CA VAL A 75 4.04 -7.13 -12.15
C VAL A 75 4.17 -8.03 -13.37
N SER A 76 3.62 -7.57 -14.52
CA SER A 76 3.64 -8.33 -15.77
C SER A 76 5.03 -8.41 -16.42
N SER A 77 5.96 -7.53 -16.02
CA SER A 77 7.32 -7.51 -16.56
C SER A 77 8.28 -8.15 -15.57
N ASP A 78 8.98 -9.18 -15.99
CA ASP A 78 10.11 -9.66 -15.22
C ASP A 78 11.30 -8.69 -15.36
N LEU A 79 11.80 -8.23 -14.23
CA LEU A 79 12.92 -7.30 -14.15
C LEU A 79 14.26 -8.01 -13.85
N GLY A 80 14.36 -9.29 -14.25
CA GLY A 80 15.54 -10.14 -14.12
C GLY A 80 15.56 -10.99 -12.85
N TRP A 81 14.40 -11.20 -12.22
CA TRP A 81 14.27 -11.96 -10.99
C TRP A 81 13.59 -13.32 -11.15
N ASP A 82 12.99 -13.59 -12.31
CA ASP A 82 12.15 -14.79 -12.55
C ASP A 82 11.08 -14.94 -11.46
N GLN A 83 10.46 -13.81 -11.08
CA GLN A 83 9.65 -13.72 -9.87
C GLN A 83 8.44 -14.66 -9.87
N VAL A 84 7.78 -14.88 -11.01
CA VAL A 84 6.64 -15.79 -11.11
C VAL A 84 7.11 -17.22 -10.83
N GLU A 85 8.15 -17.67 -11.52
CA GLU A 85 8.72 -19.01 -11.36
C GLU A 85 9.22 -19.25 -9.91
N ARG A 86 9.83 -18.24 -9.29
CA ARG A 86 10.24 -18.33 -7.87
C ARG A 86 9.06 -18.52 -6.94
N TRP A 87 7.99 -17.72 -7.11
CA TRP A 87 6.79 -17.86 -6.30
C TRP A 87 6.13 -19.23 -6.49
N GLU A 88 5.97 -19.70 -7.72
CA GLU A 88 5.38 -21.00 -8.03
C GLU A 88 6.23 -22.16 -7.52
N SER A 89 7.55 -22.05 -7.59
CA SER A 89 8.47 -23.06 -7.08
C SER A 89 8.48 -23.16 -5.56
N GLN A 90 8.50 -22.01 -4.88
CA GLN A 90 8.59 -21.98 -3.42
C GLN A 90 7.24 -22.18 -2.73
N HIS A 91 6.16 -21.70 -3.35
CA HIS A 91 4.80 -21.80 -2.83
C HIS A 91 3.82 -22.39 -3.84
N PRO A 92 3.98 -23.67 -4.23
CA PRO A 92 3.23 -24.29 -5.34
C PRO A 92 1.71 -24.37 -5.08
N ASN A 93 1.29 -24.21 -3.84
CA ASN A 93 -0.13 -24.21 -3.44
C ASN A 93 -0.75 -22.81 -3.36
N VAL A 94 0.00 -21.74 -3.69
CA VAL A 94 -0.47 -20.36 -3.69
C VAL A 94 -0.63 -19.90 -5.13
N LYS A 95 -1.76 -19.28 -5.43
CA LYS A 95 -2.01 -18.76 -6.77
C LYS A 95 -1.16 -17.53 -7.06
N VAL A 96 -0.50 -17.49 -8.22
CA VAL A 96 0.21 -16.31 -8.72
C VAL A 96 -0.59 -15.66 -9.84
N ASP A 97 -0.79 -14.34 -9.76
CA ASP A 97 -1.33 -13.49 -10.84
C ASP A 97 -0.17 -12.67 -11.40
N ALA A 98 0.28 -13.02 -12.59
CA ALA A 98 1.41 -12.41 -13.27
C ALA A 98 1.09 -11.05 -13.95
N GLY A 99 0.09 -10.36 -13.50
CA GLY A 99 -0.30 -9.09 -14.10
C GLY A 99 -1.44 -9.19 -15.11
N GLU A 100 -2.15 -10.28 -15.12
CA GLU A 100 -3.23 -10.55 -16.09
C GLU A 100 -4.44 -9.63 -15.87
N ARG A 101 -4.79 -9.39 -14.61
CA ARG A 101 -5.91 -8.52 -14.22
C ARG A 101 -5.43 -7.11 -13.86
N PRO A 102 -6.21 -6.05 -14.13
CA PRO A 102 -5.92 -4.73 -13.59
C PRO A 102 -5.83 -4.79 -12.06
N LEU A 103 -4.73 -4.27 -11.49
CA LEU A 103 -4.44 -4.38 -10.05
C LEU A 103 -5.61 -3.87 -9.19
N LEU A 104 -6.14 -2.69 -9.52
CA LEU A 104 -7.23 -2.11 -8.74
C LEU A 104 -8.47 -3.02 -8.72
N LYS A 105 -8.82 -3.65 -9.85
CA LYS A 105 -9.93 -4.62 -9.91
C LYS A 105 -9.69 -5.85 -9.05
N LEU A 106 -8.46 -6.36 -9.04
CA LEU A 106 -8.09 -7.49 -8.20
C LEU A 106 -8.24 -7.14 -6.71
N VAL A 107 -7.78 -5.94 -6.32
CA VAL A 107 -7.86 -5.44 -4.93
C VAL A 107 -9.30 -5.08 -4.54
N GLU A 108 -10.09 -4.50 -5.43
CA GLU A 108 -11.51 -4.24 -5.20
C GLU A 108 -12.31 -5.52 -4.91
N ASP A 109 -11.94 -6.63 -5.53
CA ASP A 109 -12.65 -7.91 -5.41
C ASP A 109 -12.14 -8.78 -4.23
N CYS A 110 -11.08 -8.38 -3.53
CA CYS A 110 -10.49 -9.19 -2.46
C CYS A 110 -11.18 -8.99 -1.10
N ARG A 111 -11.03 -9.97 -0.21
CA ARG A 111 -11.38 -9.89 1.21
C ARG A 111 -10.41 -8.97 1.95
N LEU A 112 -9.14 -9.17 1.70
CA LEU A 112 -8.03 -8.50 2.37
C LEU A 112 -6.92 -8.19 1.38
N TYR A 113 -6.47 -6.97 1.37
CA TYR A 113 -5.31 -6.53 0.61
C TYR A 113 -4.07 -6.49 1.52
N VAL A 114 -2.97 -7.11 1.10
CA VAL A 114 -1.67 -7.05 1.76
C VAL A 114 -0.70 -6.26 0.89
N ALA A 115 -0.38 -5.06 1.31
CA ALA A 115 0.59 -4.19 0.65
C ALA A 115 1.99 -4.47 1.22
N THR A 116 2.95 -4.81 0.37
CA THR A 116 4.30 -5.19 0.80
C THR A 116 5.35 -4.11 0.54
N ALA A 117 4.90 -2.91 0.20
CA ALA A 117 5.75 -1.77 -0.07
C ALA A 117 5.02 -0.46 0.26
N ASN A 118 5.79 0.56 0.63
CA ASN A 118 5.28 1.92 0.80
C ASN A 118 5.02 2.55 -0.58
N SER A 119 3.87 2.25 -1.17
CA SER A 119 3.48 2.62 -2.54
C SER A 119 2.10 3.28 -2.57
N THR A 120 1.74 3.89 -3.71
CA THR A 120 0.46 4.60 -3.87
C THR A 120 -0.77 3.70 -3.83
N THR A 121 -0.63 2.40 -4.04
CA THR A 121 -1.78 1.48 -4.13
C THR A 121 -2.52 1.34 -2.80
N PHE A 122 -1.81 1.29 -1.67
CA PHE A 122 -2.49 1.20 -0.37
C PHE A 122 -3.22 2.49 -0.01
N LEU A 123 -2.71 3.66 -0.46
CA LEU A 123 -3.39 4.93 -0.29
C LEU A 123 -4.75 4.93 -0.99
N GLN A 124 -4.80 4.37 -2.20
CA GLN A 124 -6.05 4.18 -2.94
C GLN A 124 -6.97 3.18 -2.23
N ALA A 125 -6.43 2.07 -1.71
CA ALA A 125 -7.19 1.08 -0.97
C ALA A 125 -7.84 1.67 0.30
N PHE A 126 -7.14 2.53 1.03
CA PHE A 126 -7.69 3.25 2.17
C PHE A 126 -8.87 4.13 1.79
N HIS A 127 -8.78 4.88 0.68
CA HIS A 127 -9.90 5.70 0.19
C HIS A 127 -11.09 4.86 -0.28
N LEU A 128 -10.83 3.69 -0.87
CA LEU A 128 -11.86 2.76 -1.28
C LEU A 128 -12.50 1.99 -0.11
N GLY A 129 -11.95 2.14 1.09
CA GLY A 129 -12.43 1.42 2.28
C GLY A 129 -12.12 -0.08 2.26
N ILE A 130 -11.10 -0.50 1.52
CA ILE A 130 -10.70 -1.90 1.38
C ILE A 130 -9.88 -2.32 2.60
N PRO A 131 -10.23 -3.44 3.29
CA PRO A 131 -9.42 -3.98 4.37
C PRO A 131 -7.99 -4.21 3.90
N THR A 132 -7.05 -3.54 4.56
CA THR A 132 -5.66 -3.47 4.12
C THR A 132 -4.71 -3.73 5.27
N ILE A 133 -3.75 -4.61 5.04
CA ILE A 133 -2.56 -4.82 5.87
C ILE A 133 -1.37 -4.22 5.15
N LEU A 134 -0.57 -3.44 5.85
CA LEU A 134 0.72 -2.94 5.41
C LEU A 134 1.79 -3.85 6.02
N LEU A 135 2.58 -4.51 5.18
CA LEU A 135 3.56 -5.52 5.59
C LEU A 135 4.89 -5.26 4.89
N TRP A 136 5.83 -4.63 5.56
CA TRP A 136 7.21 -4.47 5.06
C TRP A 136 8.21 -4.27 6.18
N ASP A 137 9.44 -4.65 5.91
CA ASP A 137 10.57 -4.39 6.77
C ASP A 137 10.92 -2.88 6.75
N PRO A 138 10.89 -2.18 7.89
CA PRO A 138 11.22 -0.76 7.98
C PRO A 138 12.66 -0.44 7.55
N VAL A 139 13.56 -1.41 7.56
CA VAL A 139 14.94 -1.24 7.07
C VAL A 139 14.98 -0.87 5.58
N HIS A 140 14.01 -1.31 4.80
CA HIS A 140 13.94 -1.01 3.36
C HIS A 140 13.06 0.19 3.02
N TRP A 141 12.19 0.61 3.93
CA TRP A 141 11.29 1.76 3.76
C TRP A 141 11.34 2.66 4.97
N GLU A 142 12.48 3.35 5.12
CA GLU A 142 12.69 4.32 6.19
C GLU A 142 11.60 5.40 6.17
N LEU A 143 11.01 5.64 7.33
CA LEU A 143 10.00 6.67 7.51
C LEU A 143 10.65 7.96 8.00
N ARG A 144 10.10 9.09 7.60
CA ARG A 144 10.46 10.39 8.21
C ARG A 144 9.88 10.46 9.61
N ASP A 145 10.57 11.14 10.52
CA ASP A 145 10.11 11.36 11.90
C ASP A 145 8.67 11.89 11.97
N SER A 146 8.29 12.74 11.00
CA SER A 146 6.93 13.29 10.91
C SER A 146 5.85 12.25 10.60
N ALA A 147 6.21 11.09 10.08
CA ALA A 147 5.28 10.01 9.75
C ALA A 147 5.19 8.95 10.85
N ASP A 148 6.17 8.89 11.74
CA ASP A 148 6.32 7.84 12.74
C ASP A 148 5.07 7.71 13.65
N GLY A 149 4.51 8.83 14.11
CA GLY A 149 3.28 8.80 14.92
C GLY A 149 2.08 8.19 14.21
N ALA A 150 1.91 8.45 12.91
CA ALA A 150 0.80 7.91 12.13
C ALA A 150 0.98 6.40 11.87
N PHE A 151 2.20 5.95 11.57
CA PHE A 151 2.47 4.52 11.39
C PHE A 151 2.35 3.73 12.69
N ARG A 152 2.78 4.29 13.84
CA ARG A 152 2.51 3.67 15.15
C ARG A 152 1.02 3.55 15.47
N ALA A 153 0.22 4.54 15.09
CA ALA A 153 -1.23 4.43 15.22
C ALA A 153 -1.82 3.32 14.35
N LEU A 154 -1.34 3.14 13.11
CA LEU A 154 -1.73 2.03 12.24
C LEU A 154 -1.28 0.67 12.80
N GLU A 155 -0.09 0.60 13.37
CA GLU A 155 0.45 -0.61 14.01
C GLU A 155 -0.37 -1.02 15.23
N SER A 156 -0.73 -0.08 16.10
CA SER A 156 -1.51 -0.35 17.31
C SER A 156 -2.89 -0.95 17.07
N VAL A 157 -3.44 -0.79 15.85
CA VAL A 157 -4.74 -1.34 15.45
C VAL A 157 -4.63 -2.50 14.44
N GLY A 158 -3.41 -3.00 14.21
CA GLY A 158 -3.14 -4.13 13.35
C GLY A 158 -3.24 -3.85 11.85
N VAL A 159 -3.08 -2.59 11.43
CA VAL A 159 -3.03 -2.22 10.00
C VAL A 159 -1.60 -2.27 9.47
N TYR A 160 -0.60 -1.88 10.25
CA TYR A 160 0.81 -1.97 9.88
C TYR A 160 1.53 -3.04 10.71
N HIS A 161 2.32 -3.87 10.03
CA HIS A 161 3.12 -4.93 10.65
C HIS A 161 4.55 -4.88 10.10
N PRO A 162 5.55 -4.62 10.96
CA PRO A 162 6.95 -4.72 10.59
C PRO A 162 7.48 -6.16 10.61
N GLU A 163 6.72 -7.11 11.20
CA GLU A 163 7.14 -8.50 11.40
C GLU A 163 6.20 -9.47 10.66
N PRO A 164 6.74 -10.36 9.79
CA PRO A 164 5.92 -11.20 8.92
C PRO A 164 5.11 -12.27 9.67
N VAL A 165 5.66 -12.84 10.73
CA VAL A 165 4.98 -13.87 11.53
C VAL A 165 3.79 -13.28 12.27
N HIS A 166 3.97 -12.13 12.93
CA HIS A 166 2.90 -11.44 13.64
C HIS A 166 1.77 -11.00 12.70
N ALA A 167 2.12 -10.55 11.48
CA ALA A 167 1.11 -10.24 10.45
C ALA A 167 0.27 -11.46 10.07
N ALA A 168 0.92 -12.62 9.91
CA ALA A 168 0.25 -13.86 9.55
C ALA A 168 -0.69 -14.36 10.66
N GLU A 169 -0.25 -14.32 11.91
CA GLU A 169 -1.05 -14.65 13.10
C GLU A 169 -2.28 -13.74 13.18
N PHE A 170 -2.07 -12.43 13.12
CA PHE A 170 -3.14 -11.44 13.15
C PHE A 170 -4.17 -11.64 12.03
N ILE A 171 -3.74 -11.91 10.80
CA ILE A 171 -4.65 -12.22 9.70
C ILE A 171 -5.47 -13.47 10.00
N GLY A 172 -4.87 -14.48 10.62
CA GLY A 172 -5.59 -15.68 11.07
C GLY A 172 -6.72 -15.35 12.04
N GLU A 173 -6.50 -14.43 12.98
CA GLU A 173 -7.50 -14.00 13.97
C GLU A 173 -8.67 -13.25 13.32
N ILE A 174 -8.38 -12.33 12.42
CA ILE A 174 -9.41 -11.47 11.80
C ILE A 174 -10.10 -12.11 10.59
N TRP A 175 -9.61 -13.23 10.07
CA TRP A 175 -10.03 -13.79 8.78
C TRP A 175 -11.53 -14.00 8.67
N THR A 176 -12.15 -14.59 9.68
CA THR A 176 -13.58 -14.89 9.68
C THR A 176 -14.45 -13.65 9.86
N ASN A 177 -13.90 -12.56 10.37
CA ASN A 177 -14.61 -11.34 10.67
C ASN A 177 -13.86 -10.07 10.27
N THR A 178 -13.27 -10.10 9.08
CA THR A 178 -12.47 -9.01 8.52
C THR A 178 -13.23 -7.66 8.53
N ASP A 179 -14.53 -7.69 8.24
CA ASP A 179 -15.37 -6.49 8.25
C ASP A 179 -15.51 -5.86 9.64
N ALA A 180 -15.63 -6.66 10.70
CA ALA A 180 -15.78 -6.12 12.05
C ALA A 180 -14.48 -5.44 12.51
N TRP A 181 -13.30 -6.07 12.25
CA TRP A 181 -12.03 -5.44 12.51
C TRP A 181 -11.88 -4.14 11.72
N TRP A 182 -12.07 -4.21 10.39
CA TRP A 182 -11.85 -3.07 9.51
C TRP A 182 -12.73 -1.87 9.83
N ARG A 183 -13.98 -2.14 10.21
CA ARG A 183 -14.97 -1.10 10.53
C ARG A 183 -14.98 -0.67 11.98
N SER A 184 -14.10 -1.22 12.82
CA SER A 184 -13.98 -0.78 14.21
C SER A 184 -13.65 0.70 14.29
N VAL A 185 -14.07 1.34 15.36
CA VAL A 185 -13.85 2.78 15.57
C VAL A 185 -12.35 3.07 15.64
N GLU A 186 -11.58 2.19 16.24
CA GLU A 186 -10.14 2.30 16.44
C GLU A 186 -9.40 2.27 15.10
N VAL A 187 -9.69 1.28 14.25
CA VAL A 187 -9.08 1.14 12.92
C VAL A 187 -9.45 2.33 12.05
N GLN A 188 -10.72 2.70 12.00
CA GLN A 188 -11.17 3.84 11.18
C GLN A 188 -10.60 5.18 11.67
N SER A 189 -10.43 5.35 12.98
CA SER A 189 -9.79 6.54 13.54
C SER A 189 -8.32 6.65 13.12
N ALA A 190 -7.57 5.53 13.18
CA ALA A 190 -6.16 5.50 12.76
C ALA A 190 -6.01 5.78 11.25
N ILE A 191 -6.87 5.17 10.41
CA ILE A 191 -6.86 5.38 8.96
C ILE A 191 -7.22 6.83 8.60
N ASN A 192 -8.23 7.40 9.24
CA ASN A 192 -8.63 8.78 9.01
C ASN A 192 -7.51 9.75 9.41
N GLY A 193 -6.88 9.54 10.58
CA GLY A 193 -5.73 10.34 11.00
C GLY A 193 -4.56 10.26 10.02
N PHE A 194 -4.27 9.07 9.49
CA PHE A 194 -3.27 8.89 8.44
C PHE A 194 -3.66 9.60 7.14
N ASN A 195 -4.91 9.44 6.69
CA ASN A 195 -5.40 10.05 5.46
C ASN A 195 -5.38 11.60 5.55
N ASP A 196 -5.74 12.16 6.68
CA ASP A 196 -5.73 13.62 6.90
C ASP A 196 -4.32 14.21 6.76
N GLN A 197 -3.30 13.45 7.10
CA GLN A 197 -1.92 13.90 7.05
C GLN A 197 -1.23 13.58 5.72
N PHE A 198 -1.40 12.37 5.18
CA PHE A 198 -0.59 11.87 4.05
C PHE A 198 -1.39 11.54 2.79
N ASN A 199 -2.71 11.47 2.89
CA ASN A 199 -3.55 10.94 1.83
C ASN A 199 -4.80 11.80 1.61
N ARG A 200 -4.67 13.12 1.77
CA ARG A 200 -5.80 14.06 1.65
C ARG A 200 -6.40 14.05 0.27
N CYS A 201 -7.72 13.97 0.22
CA CYS A 201 -8.51 13.98 -0.99
C CYS A 201 -9.65 15.01 -0.87
N PRO A 202 -9.35 16.31 -0.96
CA PRO A 202 -10.35 17.34 -0.80
C PRO A 202 -11.35 17.32 -1.96
N PRO A 203 -12.65 17.53 -1.70
CA PRO A 203 -13.68 17.50 -2.74
C PRO A 203 -13.53 18.63 -3.78
N ASP A 204 -12.85 19.71 -3.41
CA ASP A 204 -12.60 20.88 -4.23
C ASP A 204 -11.16 20.97 -4.77
N LEU A 205 -10.47 19.86 -4.91
CA LEU A 205 -9.05 19.76 -5.31
C LEU A 205 -8.72 20.61 -6.55
N LEU A 206 -9.57 20.58 -7.59
CA LEU A 206 -9.35 21.37 -8.81
C LEU A 206 -9.40 22.87 -8.52
N SER A 207 -10.27 23.32 -7.62
CA SER A 207 -10.33 24.71 -7.19
C SER A 207 -9.08 25.11 -6.41
N GLN A 208 -8.61 24.24 -5.52
CA GLN A 208 -7.37 24.46 -4.78
C GLN A 208 -6.16 24.55 -5.71
N ILE A 209 -6.02 23.63 -6.67
CA ILE A 209 -4.94 23.66 -7.68
C ILE A 209 -4.98 24.96 -8.48
N LYS A 210 -6.16 25.38 -8.98
CA LYS A 210 -6.32 26.65 -9.68
C LYS A 210 -5.87 27.82 -8.83
N GLY A 211 -6.28 27.84 -7.56
CA GLY A 211 -5.88 28.88 -6.60
C GLY A 211 -4.36 28.96 -6.40
N VAL A 212 -3.69 27.81 -6.27
CA VAL A 212 -2.21 27.76 -6.15
C VAL A 212 -1.55 28.29 -7.42
N ILE A 213 -2.01 27.88 -8.61
CA ILE A 213 -1.47 28.36 -9.89
C ILE A 213 -1.60 29.89 -10.00
N HIS A 214 -2.76 30.46 -9.69
CA HIS A 214 -2.97 31.91 -9.75
C HIS A 214 -2.04 32.65 -8.77
N ARG A 215 -1.96 32.23 -7.50
CA ARG A 215 -1.06 32.86 -6.52
C ARG A 215 0.41 32.80 -6.94
N THR A 216 0.82 31.68 -7.55
CA THR A 216 2.20 31.51 -8.03
C THR A 216 2.49 32.40 -9.24
N ALA A 217 1.54 32.54 -10.16
CA ALA A 217 1.65 33.42 -11.32
C ALA A 217 1.73 34.90 -10.90
N ASP A 218 0.87 35.32 -9.97
CA ASP A 218 0.85 36.70 -9.45
C ASP A 218 2.17 37.04 -8.73
N ALA A 219 2.70 36.10 -7.91
CA ALA A 219 3.99 36.28 -7.25
C ALA A 219 5.16 36.38 -8.25
N ALA A 220 5.11 35.64 -9.35
CA ALA A 220 6.12 35.72 -10.40
C ALA A 220 6.05 37.05 -11.19
N HIS A 221 4.85 37.61 -11.41
CA HIS A 221 4.67 38.92 -12.02
C HIS A 221 5.15 40.06 -11.11
N HIS A 222 4.90 39.95 -9.81
CA HIS A 222 5.36 40.98 -8.84
C HIS A 222 6.88 41.03 -8.77
N ASN A 223 7.57 39.90 -8.74
CA ASN A 223 9.04 39.86 -8.72
C ASN A 223 9.72 40.39 -9.99
N LYS A 224 9.05 40.32 -11.16
CA LYS A 224 9.59 40.91 -12.39
C LYS A 224 9.53 42.44 -12.40
N ASN A 225 8.62 43.02 -11.63
CA ASN A 225 8.44 44.50 -11.59
C ASN A 225 9.37 45.19 -10.56
N PHE A 226 10.02 44.46 -9.68
CA PHE A 226 10.99 45.00 -8.69
C PHE A 226 12.46 44.77 -9.10
N GLY A 227 12.71 44.16 -10.25
CA GLY A 227 14.06 43.87 -10.78
C GLY A 227 14.48 44.77 -11.95
N ARG A 228 13.92 45.96 -12.03
CA ARG A 228 14.38 47.03 -12.99
C ARG A 228 14.88 48.24 -12.24
#